data_b54f8f022b0b846e5f8eb243ab7658e0
#
_entry.id   b54f8f022b0b846e5f8eb243ab7658e0
#
_cell.length_a   1.000
_cell.length_b   1.000
_cell.length_c   1.000
_cell.angle_alpha   90.00
_cell.angle_beta   90.00
_cell.angle_gamma   90.00
#
_symmetry.space_group_name_H-M   'P 1'
#
loop_
_entity.id
_entity.type
_entity.pdbx_description
1 polymer ?
#
loop_
_entity_poly.entity_id
_entity_poly.type
_entity_poly.pdbx_seq_one_letter_code
_entity_poly.pdbx_strand_id
1 'polypeptide(L)'
;MEGADRMTANIGIDDLPIRDELRGKTPYGAPQLDVPVQLNTNENPYELPEELVRRIAERVAEAARTLNRYPDRDAVELRTELAAYLTRTGRHPVARENVWAANGSNEVIQQLLQTFGGPGRTAIGFEPSYSMHALISRGTGTGWISGPRREDFTIDVEAAEQAIAENAPDVVFITSPNNPTGTAVGAETVLALYEAAQAAKPSLVIVDEAYVEFSHRDSLLPLIEGRPNMVVSRTMSKAFGAAGLRLGYLAAHPAVVDAVQLVRLPYHLSAVTQATALAALEHTDTLLGYVEQLKAERDRLVVELRALGYEVTESDANFIQFGKFEDAHTAWQKILDQGVLVRDNGVPGRLRVTAGTPAENDAFLEAVRALKKEQHA
;
A
#
# COMPACT_ATOMS: atom_id res chain seq x y z
N MET A 1 -31.81 -9.66 -43.16
CA MET A 1 -31.84 -10.28 -41.81
C MET A 1 -30.55 -11.06 -41.51
N GLU A 2 -29.39 -10.58 -41.97
CA GLU A 2 -28.08 -11.24 -41.76
C GLU A 2 -27.15 -10.48 -40.82
N GLY A 3 -27.63 -9.42 -40.19
CA GLY A 3 -26.79 -8.58 -39.29
C GLY A 3 -26.90 -8.85 -37.80
N ALA A 4 -27.87 -9.64 -37.34
CA ALA A 4 -28.13 -9.86 -35.91
C ALA A 4 -27.41 -11.10 -35.32
N ASP A 5 -26.92 -11.99 -36.18
CA ASP A 5 -26.37 -13.30 -35.76
C ASP A 5 -24.85 -13.26 -35.42
N ARG A 6 -24.18 -12.14 -35.65
CA ARG A 6 -22.75 -11.98 -35.33
C ARG A 6 -22.44 -11.53 -33.88
N MET A 7 -23.45 -11.18 -33.09
CA MET A 7 -23.27 -10.73 -31.71
C MET A 7 -23.42 -11.84 -30.66
N THR A 8 -23.62 -13.09 -31.06
CA THR A 8 -23.79 -14.23 -30.15
C THR A 8 -22.66 -15.26 -30.15
N ALA A 9 -21.56 -14.99 -30.86
CA ALA A 9 -20.33 -15.77 -30.65
C ALA A 9 -19.85 -15.54 -29.25
N ASN A 10 -19.59 -16.60 -28.48
CA ASN A 10 -18.98 -16.55 -27.15
C ASN A 10 -17.54 -16.06 -27.32
N ILE A 11 -17.35 -14.74 -27.39
CA ILE A 11 -16.03 -14.10 -27.54
C ILE A 11 -15.37 -14.07 -26.17
N GLY A 12 -14.24 -14.75 -26.03
CA GLY A 12 -13.38 -14.69 -24.85
C GLY A 12 -12.38 -13.53 -24.91
N ILE A 13 -11.69 -13.28 -23.81
CA ILE A 13 -10.67 -12.21 -23.73
C ILE A 13 -9.53 -12.43 -24.75
N ASP A 14 -9.22 -13.70 -25.08
CA ASP A 14 -8.15 -14.06 -26.01
C ASP A 14 -8.52 -13.80 -27.46
N ASP A 15 -9.82 -13.64 -27.76
CA ASP A 15 -10.32 -13.27 -29.09
C ASP A 15 -10.22 -11.77 -29.38
N LEU A 16 -9.92 -10.97 -28.34
CA LEU A 16 -9.75 -9.52 -28.46
C LEU A 16 -8.30 -9.13 -28.81
N PRO A 17 -8.09 -8.01 -29.50
CA PRO A 17 -6.76 -7.52 -29.85
C PRO A 17 -6.06 -6.86 -28.65
N ILE A 18 -5.97 -7.58 -27.52
CA ILE A 18 -5.25 -7.14 -26.34
C ILE A 18 -3.75 -7.31 -26.55
N ARG A 19 -2.94 -6.54 -25.79
CA ARG A 19 -1.49 -6.65 -25.78
C ARG A 19 -1.07 -8.07 -25.39
N ASP A 20 -0.07 -8.64 -26.07
CA ASP A 20 0.34 -10.05 -25.89
C ASP A 20 0.79 -10.35 -24.44
N GLU A 21 1.44 -9.39 -23.79
CA GLU A 21 1.89 -9.54 -22.39
C GLU A 21 0.74 -9.62 -21.37
N LEU A 22 -0.50 -9.31 -21.77
CA LEU A 22 -1.70 -9.43 -20.92
C LEU A 22 -2.41 -10.77 -21.11
N ARG A 23 -2.10 -11.53 -22.16
CA ARG A 23 -2.73 -12.83 -22.42
C ARG A 23 -2.43 -13.83 -21.31
N GLY A 24 -3.43 -14.59 -20.92
CA GLY A 24 -3.32 -15.57 -19.83
C GLY A 24 -3.12 -14.97 -18.43
N LYS A 25 -3.24 -13.64 -18.26
CA LYS A 25 -3.21 -13.00 -16.93
C LYS A 25 -4.59 -13.00 -16.31
N THR A 26 -4.62 -13.12 -14.98
CA THR A 26 -5.85 -12.99 -14.18
C THR A 26 -5.87 -11.64 -13.48
N PRO A 27 -7.05 -11.01 -13.31
CA PRO A 27 -7.18 -9.78 -12.54
C PRO A 27 -6.68 -9.96 -11.11
N TYR A 28 -5.92 -8.98 -10.62
CA TYR A 28 -5.53 -8.95 -9.21
C TYR A 28 -6.74 -8.60 -8.33
N GLY A 29 -6.91 -9.33 -7.23
CA GLY A 29 -7.93 -9.04 -6.23
C GLY A 29 -7.71 -9.85 -4.95
N ALA A 30 -8.11 -9.30 -3.82
CA ALA A 30 -8.27 -10.06 -2.59
C ALA A 30 -9.61 -10.80 -2.64
N PRO A 31 -9.74 -12.00 -2.06
CA PRO A 31 -11.04 -12.62 -1.86
C PRO A 31 -11.97 -11.68 -1.08
N GLN A 32 -13.19 -11.51 -1.61
CA GLN A 32 -14.29 -10.80 -0.94
C GLN A 32 -15.37 -11.84 -0.65
N LEU A 33 -15.34 -12.36 0.56
CA LEU A 33 -16.24 -13.41 1.05
C LEU A 33 -17.10 -12.83 2.17
N ASP A 34 -18.38 -13.19 2.18
CA ASP A 34 -19.30 -12.80 3.26
C ASP A 34 -19.10 -13.74 4.45
N VAL A 35 -18.24 -13.34 5.36
CA VAL A 35 -17.90 -14.08 6.58
C VAL A 35 -17.90 -13.13 7.79
N PRO A 36 -18.13 -13.63 9.00
CA PRO A 36 -18.23 -12.81 10.20
C PRO A 36 -16.99 -11.95 10.50
N VAL A 37 -15.79 -12.45 10.21
CA VAL A 37 -14.53 -11.78 10.56
C VAL A 37 -13.64 -11.67 9.32
N GLN A 38 -13.35 -10.45 8.89
CA GLN A 38 -12.58 -10.16 7.67
C GLN A 38 -11.26 -9.45 8.02
N LEU A 39 -10.16 -10.22 8.06
CA LEU A 39 -8.82 -9.74 8.44
C LEU A 39 -7.81 -9.93 7.29
N ASN A 40 -8.24 -9.79 6.02
CA ASN A 40 -7.43 -10.14 4.84
C ASN A 40 -6.88 -8.94 4.04
N THR A 41 -7.42 -7.72 4.21
CA THR A 41 -7.15 -6.58 3.32
C THR A 41 -6.41 -5.40 3.98
N ASN A 42 -5.96 -5.57 5.22
CA ASN A 42 -5.24 -4.55 5.99
C ASN A 42 -6.06 -3.25 6.13
N GLU A 43 -7.37 -3.39 6.32
CA GLU A 43 -8.25 -2.27 6.61
C GLU A 43 -8.22 -1.91 8.08
N ASN A 44 -8.63 -0.70 8.41
CA ASN A 44 -8.88 -0.28 9.78
C ASN A 44 -10.32 -0.72 10.12
N PRO A 45 -10.54 -1.56 11.14
CA PRO A 45 -11.85 -2.11 11.47
C PRO A 45 -12.77 -1.11 12.19
N TYR A 46 -12.21 -0.01 12.70
CA TYR A 46 -13.01 0.98 13.43
C TYR A 46 -13.82 1.84 12.46
N GLU A 47 -15.10 2.00 12.77
CA GLU A 47 -15.96 2.96 12.09
C GLU A 47 -15.47 4.38 12.32
N LEU A 48 -15.75 5.26 11.36
CA LEU A 48 -15.40 6.67 11.51
C LEU A 48 -16.23 7.29 12.67
N PRO A 49 -15.63 8.15 13.50
CA PRO A 49 -16.35 8.83 14.56
C PRO A 49 -17.53 9.63 14.02
N GLU A 50 -18.66 9.66 14.76
CA GLU A 50 -19.88 10.34 14.35
C GLU A 50 -19.65 11.83 14.02
N GLU A 51 -18.75 12.49 14.75
CA GLU A 51 -18.38 13.88 14.48
C GLU A 51 -17.70 14.04 13.12
N LEU A 52 -16.81 13.11 12.76
CA LEU A 52 -16.18 13.09 11.47
C LEU A 52 -17.18 12.77 10.35
N VAL A 53 -18.09 11.79 10.57
CA VAL A 53 -19.15 11.46 9.60
C VAL A 53 -20.00 12.70 9.31
N ARG A 54 -20.41 13.44 10.35
CA ARG A 54 -21.14 14.70 10.19
C ARG A 54 -20.32 15.75 9.43
N ARG A 55 -19.04 15.90 9.79
CA ARG A 55 -18.15 16.85 9.12
C ARG A 55 -17.94 16.54 7.65
N ILE A 56 -17.79 15.25 7.31
CA ILE A 56 -17.77 14.78 5.92
C ILE A 56 -19.06 15.18 5.18
N ALA A 57 -20.22 14.92 5.79
CA ALA A 57 -21.51 15.25 5.18
C ALA A 57 -21.64 16.76 4.90
N GLU A 58 -21.21 17.62 5.83
CA GLU A 58 -21.21 19.08 5.66
C GLU A 58 -20.32 19.52 4.48
N ARG A 59 -19.04 19.07 4.46
CA ARG A 59 -18.11 19.43 3.39
C ARG A 59 -18.54 18.88 2.03
N VAL A 60 -19.08 17.67 1.99
CA VAL A 60 -19.59 17.05 0.75
C VAL A 60 -20.84 17.80 0.25
N ALA A 61 -21.76 18.19 1.15
CA ALA A 61 -22.93 18.99 0.79
C ALA A 61 -22.54 20.36 0.21
N GLU A 62 -21.49 20.98 0.73
CA GLU A 62 -20.95 22.23 0.18
C GLU A 62 -20.33 22.00 -1.22
N ALA A 63 -19.48 20.98 -1.37
CA ALA A 63 -18.90 20.62 -2.67
C ALA A 63 -19.96 20.24 -3.72
N ALA A 64 -21.07 19.62 -3.29
CA ALA A 64 -22.18 19.21 -4.16
C ALA A 64 -22.85 20.39 -4.88
N ARG A 65 -22.83 21.60 -4.31
CA ARG A 65 -23.41 22.82 -4.90
C ARG A 65 -22.74 23.23 -6.22
N THR A 66 -21.50 22.78 -6.42
CA THR A 66 -20.67 23.15 -7.58
C THR A 66 -20.25 21.98 -8.45
N LEU A 67 -20.87 20.77 -8.27
CA LEU A 67 -20.55 19.57 -9.05
C LEU A 67 -20.78 19.70 -10.57
N ASN A 68 -21.49 20.73 -11.02
CA ASN A 68 -21.61 21.07 -12.43
C ASN A 68 -20.35 21.74 -13.01
N ARG A 69 -19.32 21.96 -12.19
CA ARG A 69 -18.02 22.49 -12.56
C ARG A 69 -16.92 21.50 -12.23
N TYR A 70 -15.81 21.58 -12.95
CA TYR A 70 -14.60 20.81 -12.60
C TYR A 70 -14.08 21.21 -11.22
N PRO A 71 -13.50 20.27 -10.47
CA PRO A 71 -12.90 20.55 -9.16
C PRO A 71 -11.64 21.41 -9.29
N ASP A 72 -11.07 21.83 -8.14
CA ASP A 72 -9.72 22.41 -8.13
C ASP A 72 -8.75 21.40 -8.75
N ARG A 73 -8.19 21.79 -9.90
CA ARG A 73 -7.30 20.96 -10.69
C ARG A 73 -6.02 20.57 -9.94
N ASP A 74 -5.52 21.48 -9.14
CA ASP A 74 -4.24 21.33 -8.45
C ASP A 74 -4.39 20.96 -6.98
N ALA A 75 -5.64 20.78 -6.52
CA ALA A 75 -6.02 20.40 -5.15
C ALA A 75 -5.26 21.22 -4.09
N VAL A 76 -5.25 22.54 -4.25
CA VAL A 76 -4.39 23.47 -3.49
C VAL A 76 -4.63 23.36 -1.99
N GLU A 77 -5.90 23.42 -1.53
CA GLU A 77 -6.25 23.31 -0.12
C GLU A 77 -5.82 21.94 0.43
N LEU A 78 -6.18 20.85 -0.27
CA LEU A 78 -5.83 19.49 0.15
C LEU A 78 -4.31 19.28 0.26
N ARG A 79 -3.54 19.72 -0.72
CA ARG A 79 -2.08 19.60 -0.71
C ARG A 79 -1.44 20.43 0.40
N THR A 80 -2.03 21.57 0.75
CA THR A 80 -1.60 22.41 1.87
C THR A 80 -1.81 21.69 3.21
N GLU A 81 -2.99 21.11 3.43
CA GLU A 81 -3.30 20.37 4.65
C GLU A 81 -2.49 19.06 4.77
N LEU A 82 -2.27 18.37 3.66
CA LEU A 82 -1.37 17.20 3.62
C LEU A 82 0.08 17.59 3.96
N ALA A 83 0.56 18.74 3.49
CA ALA A 83 1.89 19.24 3.82
C ALA A 83 2.00 19.59 5.32
N ALA A 84 0.96 20.21 5.89
CA ALA A 84 0.89 20.48 7.33
C ALA A 84 0.87 19.18 8.16
N TYR A 85 0.09 18.17 7.74
CA TYR A 85 0.07 16.84 8.34
C TYR A 85 1.45 16.18 8.30
N LEU A 86 2.10 16.16 7.14
CA LEU A 86 3.44 15.59 6.96
C LEU A 86 4.50 16.30 7.80
N THR A 87 4.45 17.63 7.86
CA THR A 87 5.36 18.43 8.70
C THR A 87 5.23 18.04 10.18
N ARG A 88 3.98 17.90 10.66
CA ARG A 88 3.69 17.58 12.05
C ARG A 88 4.14 16.14 12.40
N THR A 89 3.78 15.17 11.57
CA THR A 89 4.02 13.74 11.85
C THR A 89 5.41 13.26 11.45
N GLY A 90 5.98 13.82 10.39
CA GLY A 90 7.31 13.48 9.89
C GLY A 90 8.45 14.29 10.52
N ARG A 91 8.13 15.28 11.38
CA ARG A 91 9.10 16.16 12.05
C ARG A 91 10.08 16.81 11.06
N HIS A 92 9.63 17.08 9.86
CA HIS A 92 10.42 17.67 8.77
C HIS A 92 9.56 18.68 8.02
N PRO A 93 10.04 19.90 7.76
CA PRO A 93 9.28 20.91 7.02
C PRO A 93 8.92 20.42 5.62
N VAL A 94 7.64 20.43 5.29
CA VAL A 94 7.11 20.09 3.97
C VAL A 94 6.23 21.22 3.50
N ALA A 95 6.51 21.79 2.34
CA ALA A 95 5.67 22.78 1.69
C ALA A 95 4.65 22.11 0.76
N ARG A 96 3.58 22.81 0.41
CA ARG A 96 2.59 22.34 -0.56
C ARG A 96 3.21 21.89 -1.88
N GLU A 97 4.24 22.59 -2.32
CA GLU A 97 4.98 22.32 -3.56
C GLU A 97 5.69 20.97 -3.55
N ASN A 98 5.96 20.44 -2.36
CA ASN A 98 6.53 19.11 -2.18
C ASN A 98 5.50 17.97 -2.28
N VAL A 99 4.20 18.27 -2.21
CA VAL A 99 3.13 17.27 -2.07
C VAL A 99 2.35 17.12 -3.38
N TRP A 100 2.09 15.89 -3.78
CA TRP A 100 1.14 15.53 -4.82
C TRP A 100 0.14 14.51 -4.28
N ALA A 101 -1.12 14.57 -4.75
CA ALA A 101 -2.19 13.68 -4.33
C ALA A 101 -2.91 13.07 -5.55
N ALA A 102 -3.36 11.80 -5.42
CA ALA A 102 -4.05 11.06 -6.48
C ALA A 102 -5.03 10.01 -5.90
N ASN A 103 -5.75 9.27 -6.76
CA ASN A 103 -6.77 8.29 -6.35
C ASN A 103 -6.13 7.01 -5.75
N GLY A 104 -5.63 7.13 -4.53
CA GLY A 104 -4.86 6.11 -3.80
C GLY A 104 -3.39 6.10 -4.20
N SER A 105 -2.55 5.47 -3.36
CA SER A 105 -1.11 5.35 -3.63
C SER A 105 -0.82 4.59 -4.93
N ASN A 106 -1.71 3.71 -5.37
CA ASN A 106 -1.54 3.01 -6.67
C ASN A 106 -1.53 3.97 -7.85
N GLU A 107 -2.40 5.00 -7.87
CA GLU A 107 -2.35 6.01 -8.94
C GLU A 107 -1.13 6.91 -8.80
N VAL A 108 -0.72 7.24 -7.57
CA VAL A 108 0.55 7.95 -7.32
C VAL A 108 1.72 7.19 -7.94
N ILE A 109 1.84 5.88 -7.65
CA ILE A 109 2.88 5.01 -8.20
C ILE A 109 2.77 4.90 -9.72
N GLN A 110 1.55 4.79 -10.26
CA GLN A 110 1.31 4.75 -11.69
C GLN A 110 1.80 6.03 -12.38
N GLN A 111 1.49 7.20 -11.84
CA GLN A 111 1.94 8.48 -12.38
C GLN A 111 3.47 8.62 -12.30
N LEU A 112 4.09 8.17 -11.20
CA LEU A 112 5.55 8.12 -11.10
C LEU A 112 6.17 7.21 -12.16
N LEU A 113 5.60 6.02 -12.39
CA LEU A 113 6.08 5.10 -13.42
C LEU A 113 5.81 5.57 -14.84
N GLN A 114 4.72 6.31 -15.08
CA GLN A 114 4.46 6.98 -16.36
C GLN A 114 5.47 8.10 -16.63
N THR A 115 5.98 8.73 -15.56
CA THR A 115 6.94 9.84 -15.67
C THR A 115 8.39 9.35 -15.78
N PHE A 116 8.78 8.41 -14.94
CA PHE A 116 10.18 7.98 -14.76
C PHE A 116 10.46 6.59 -15.28
N GLY A 117 9.44 5.76 -15.50
CA GLY A 117 9.48 4.44 -16.13
C GLY A 117 9.08 4.48 -17.60
N GLY A 118 8.40 3.42 -18.06
CA GLY A 118 7.92 3.29 -19.44
C GLY A 118 8.72 2.28 -20.27
N PRO A 119 8.40 2.13 -21.58
CA PRO A 119 9.08 1.20 -22.47
C PRO A 119 10.60 1.44 -22.54
N GLY A 120 11.38 0.36 -22.41
CA GLY A 120 12.84 0.40 -22.42
C GLY A 120 13.46 0.82 -21.08
N ARG A 121 12.65 1.11 -20.05
CA ARG A 121 13.09 1.41 -18.70
C ARG A 121 12.74 0.28 -17.74
N THR A 122 13.41 0.23 -16.58
CA THR A 122 13.24 -0.82 -15.60
C THR A 122 13.01 -0.26 -14.20
N ALA A 123 12.26 -1.02 -13.41
CA ALA A 123 12.09 -0.79 -11.98
C ALA A 123 12.55 -2.04 -11.21
N ILE A 124 13.14 -1.86 -10.03
CA ILE A 124 13.53 -2.92 -9.12
C ILE A 124 12.76 -2.80 -7.81
N GLY A 125 12.37 -3.93 -7.23
CA GLY A 125 11.82 -4.05 -5.87
C GLY A 125 12.34 -5.30 -5.20
N PHE A 126 12.27 -5.38 -3.86
CA PHE A 126 12.86 -6.47 -3.06
C PHE A 126 11.74 -7.37 -2.56
N GLU A 127 11.60 -8.55 -3.16
CA GLU A 127 10.50 -9.49 -2.93
C GLU A 127 10.81 -10.55 -1.86
N PRO A 128 9.75 -11.03 -1.11
CA PRO A 128 8.34 -10.69 -1.29
C PRO A 128 8.02 -9.26 -0.84
N SER A 129 7.23 -8.54 -1.64
CA SER A 129 6.80 -7.16 -1.39
C SER A 129 5.41 -6.89 -1.97
N TYR A 130 4.98 -5.64 -1.98
CA TYR A 130 3.66 -5.25 -2.48
C TYR A 130 3.55 -5.49 -3.99
N SER A 131 2.77 -6.50 -4.35
CA SER A 131 2.66 -7.00 -5.73
C SER A 131 2.20 -5.95 -6.76
N MET A 132 1.51 -4.89 -6.31
CA MET A 132 1.08 -3.81 -7.21
C MET A 132 2.26 -3.02 -7.79
N HIS A 133 3.42 -2.96 -7.13
CA HIS A 133 4.61 -2.31 -7.71
C HIS A 133 4.99 -2.98 -9.04
N ALA A 134 5.12 -4.31 -9.04
CA ALA A 134 5.39 -5.08 -10.25
C ALA A 134 4.26 -4.99 -11.28
N LEU A 135 2.99 -5.06 -10.83
CA LEU A 135 1.83 -5.01 -11.72
C LEU A 135 1.69 -3.65 -12.41
N ILE A 136 1.85 -2.56 -11.67
CA ILE A 136 1.77 -1.20 -12.24
C ILE A 136 2.98 -0.94 -13.15
N SER A 137 4.18 -1.40 -12.78
CA SER A 137 5.36 -1.31 -13.64
C SER A 137 5.11 -1.94 -15.00
N ARG A 138 4.66 -3.20 -15.03
CA ARG A 138 4.29 -3.88 -16.27
C ARG A 138 3.15 -3.19 -17.01
N GLY A 139 2.14 -2.69 -16.26
CA GLY A 139 1.01 -1.94 -16.82
C GLY A 139 1.42 -0.67 -17.57
N THR A 140 2.48 -0.01 -17.12
CA THR A 140 3.06 1.18 -17.76
C THR A 140 4.13 0.87 -18.82
N GLY A 141 4.41 -0.42 -19.07
CA GLY A 141 5.47 -0.85 -19.99
C GLY A 141 6.87 -0.80 -19.39
N THR A 142 6.99 -0.60 -18.07
CA THR A 142 8.25 -0.62 -17.33
C THR A 142 8.65 -2.06 -17.02
N GLY A 143 9.87 -2.48 -17.34
CA GLY A 143 10.41 -3.78 -16.96
C GLY A 143 10.48 -3.90 -15.43
N TRP A 144 10.25 -5.11 -14.90
CA TRP A 144 10.34 -5.39 -13.46
C TRP A 144 11.49 -6.33 -13.14
N ILE A 145 12.30 -5.94 -12.16
CA ILE A 145 13.43 -6.71 -11.63
C ILE A 145 13.10 -7.05 -10.17
N SER A 146 13.24 -8.32 -9.80
CA SER A 146 13.05 -8.79 -8.43
C SER A 146 14.41 -8.90 -7.74
N GLY A 147 14.64 -8.07 -6.74
CA GLY A 147 15.78 -8.17 -5.82
C GLY A 147 15.46 -9.10 -4.64
N PRO A 148 16.47 -9.69 -3.98
CA PRO A 148 16.26 -10.62 -2.88
C PRO A 148 15.98 -9.92 -1.55
N ARG A 149 15.29 -10.66 -0.64
CA ARG A 149 15.29 -10.44 0.81
C ARG A 149 15.95 -11.62 1.51
N ARG A 150 16.40 -11.41 2.75
CA ARG A 150 16.89 -12.50 3.62
C ARG A 150 15.72 -13.36 4.09
N GLU A 151 16.02 -14.48 4.73
CA GLU A 151 15.00 -15.40 5.28
C GLU A 151 14.10 -14.77 6.34
N ASP A 152 14.60 -13.77 7.08
CA ASP A 152 13.86 -12.96 8.04
C ASP A 152 13.06 -11.82 7.38
N PHE A 153 13.05 -11.78 6.05
CA PHE A 153 12.41 -10.76 5.21
C PHE A 153 13.02 -9.35 5.31
N THR A 154 14.16 -9.17 5.94
CA THR A 154 14.93 -7.92 5.84
C THR A 154 15.57 -7.78 4.46
N ILE A 155 15.87 -6.56 4.04
CA ILE A 155 16.63 -6.33 2.81
C ILE A 155 18.10 -6.70 3.07
N ASP A 156 18.67 -7.55 2.24
CA ASP A 156 20.11 -7.77 2.19
C ASP A 156 20.75 -6.60 1.46
N VAL A 157 21.38 -5.69 2.20
CA VAL A 157 21.90 -4.43 1.64
C VAL A 157 22.96 -4.68 0.59
N GLU A 158 23.92 -5.58 0.85
CA GLU A 158 25.00 -5.89 -0.07
C GLU A 158 24.47 -6.51 -1.39
N ALA A 159 23.58 -7.50 -1.27
CA ALA A 159 22.94 -8.11 -2.44
C ALA A 159 22.03 -7.13 -3.20
N ALA A 160 21.37 -6.21 -2.49
CA ALA A 160 20.51 -5.18 -3.09
C ALA A 160 21.34 -4.11 -3.85
N GLU A 161 22.47 -3.65 -3.28
CA GLU A 161 23.42 -2.75 -3.94
C GLU A 161 24.00 -3.39 -5.19
N GLN A 162 24.40 -4.65 -5.11
CA GLN A 162 24.89 -5.41 -6.26
C GLN A 162 23.82 -5.51 -7.36
N ALA A 163 22.59 -5.88 -7.00
CA ALA A 163 21.49 -5.98 -7.97
C ALA A 163 21.18 -4.63 -8.65
N ILE A 164 21.24 -3.52 -7.90
CA ILE A 164 21.09 -2.17 -8.43
C ILE A 164 22.24 -1.83 -9.39
N ALA A 165 23.49 -2.11 -9.00
CA ALA A 165 24.67 -1.82 -9.83
C ALA A 165 24.66 -2.61 -11.16
N GLU A 166 24.30 -3.89 -11.11
CA GLU A 166 24.27 -4.77 -12.29
C GLU A 166 23.14 -4.39 -13.28
N ASN A 167 21.99 -3.95 -12.76
CA ASN A 167 20.80 -3.71 -13.59
C ASN A 167 20.57 -2.23 -13.92
N ALA A 168 21.22 -1.31 -13.22
CA ALA A 168 21.05 0.13 -13.36
C ALA A 168 19.58 0.55 -13.58
N PRO A 169 18.64 0.25 -12.64
CA PRO A 169 17.20 0.50 -12.82
C PRO A 169 16.89 2.00 -12.88
N ASP A 170 15.81 2.38 -13.56
CA ASP A 170 15.33 3.76 -13.60
C ASP A 170 14.55 4.12 -12.33
N VAL A 171 13.91 3.12 -11.70
CA VAL A 171 13.12 3.28 -10.49
C VAL A 171 13.46 2.18 -9.48
N VAL A 172 13.66 2.57 -8.21
CA VAL A 172 13.92 1.65 -7.09
C VAL A 172 12.78 1.78 -6.09
N PHE A 173 12.12 0.66 -5.76
CA PHE A 173 11.08 0.60 -4.73
C PHE A 173 11.63 0.07 -3.42
N ILE A 174 11.42 0.81 -2.34
CA ILE A 174 11.71 0.42 -0.96
C ILE A 174 10.43 0.53 -0.16
N THR A 175 9.85 -0.60 0.26
CA THR A 175 8.59 -0.61 1.01
C THR A 175 8.87 -0.72 2.51
N SER A 176 8.41 0.24 3.30
CA SER A 176 8.66 0.30 4.74
C SER A 176 7.51 0.98 5.50
N PRO A 177 6.78 0.27 6.36
CA PRO A 177 6.78 -1.20 6.55
C PRO A 177 6.36 -1.98 5.32
N ASN A 178 7.00 -3.12 5.09
CA ASN A 178 6.77 -3.94 3.90
C ASN A 178 5.46 -4.74 3.98
N ASN A 179 4.78 -4.89 2.89
CA ASN A 179 3.65 -5.81 2.72
C ASN A 179 4.07 -6.94 1.76
N PRO A 180 4.03 -8.24 2.14
CA PRO A 180 3.21 -8.80 3.21
C PRO A 180 3.93 -9.07 4.54
N THR A 181 5.18 -8.74 4.70
CA THR A 181 6.02 -9.23 5.79
C THR A 181 5.90 -8.41 7.09
N GLY A 182 5.52 -7.14 6.99
CA GLY A 182 5.45 -6.21 8.12
C GLY A 182 6.80 -5.56 8.47
N THR A 183 7.91 -6.05 7.91
CA THR A 183 9.26 -5.58 8.25
C THR A 183 9.50 -4.13 7.84
N ALA A 184 10.04 -3.33 8.75
CA ALA A 184 10.45 -1.95 8.47
C ALA A 184 11.94 -1.88 8.08
N VAL A 185 12.28 -0.87 7.30
CA VAL A 185 13.65 -0.58 6.83
C VAL A 185 14.18 0.63 7.57
N GLY A 186 15.45 0.59 8.00
CA GLY A 186 16.11 1.73 8.63
C GLY A 186 16.59 2.77 7.61
N ALA A 187 16.79 4.00 8.09
CA ALA A 187 17.29 5.11 7.27
C ALA A 187 18.63 4.78 6.59
N GLU A 188 19.52 4.10 7.29
CA GLU A 188 20.84 3.69 6.77
C GLU A 188 20.72 2.81 5.52
N THR A 189 19.82 1.81 5.54
CA THR A 189 19.54 0.94 4.40
C THR A 189 18.98 1.75 3.23
N VAL A 190 18.02 2.66 3.48
CA VAL A 190 17.44 3.50 2.41
C VAL A 190 18.50 4.39 1.78
N LEU A 191 19.39 4.96 2.58
CA LEU A 191 20.49 5.81 2.10
C LEU A 191 21.49 5.01 1.28
N ALA A 192 21.90 3.81 1.74
CA ALA A 192 22.81 2.94 0.99
C ALA A 192 22.23 2.60 -0.40
N LEU A 193 20.96 2.19 -0.46
CA LEU A 193 20.29 1.88 -1.74
C LEU A 193 20.09 3.13 -2.62
N TYR A 194 19.84 4.29 -2.02
CA TYR A 194 19.79 5.55 -2.76
C TYR A 194 21.13 5.87 -3.41
N GLU A 195 22.23 5.83 -2.66
CA GLU A 195 23.56 6.12 -3.16
C GLU A 195 23.97 5.10 -4.25
N ALA A 196 23.69 3.81 -4.05
CA ALA A 196 23.93 2.77 -5.06
C ALA A 196 23.15 3.06 -6.36
N ALA A 197 21.90 3.47 -6.24
CA ALA A 197 21.05 3.81 -7.38
C ALA A 197 21.60 5.02 -8.14
N GLN A 198 21.98 6.10 -7.44
CA GLN A 198 22.56 7.29 -8.08
C GLN A 198 23.94 7.02 -8.69
N ALA A 199 24.74 6.13 -8.10
CA ALA A 199 26.03 5.72 -8.63
C ALA A 199 25.91 4.90 -9.92
N ALA A 200 24.90 4.02 -10.02
CA ALA A 200 24.65 3.23 -11.22
C ALA A 200 24.15 4.11 -12.39
N LYS A 201 23.15 4.92 -12.13
CA LYS A 201 22.65 6.03 -12.98
C LYS A 201 21.67 6.87 -12.18
N PRO A 202 21.36 8.13 -12.58
CA PRO A 202 20.29 8.90 -11.96
C PRO A 202 18.96 8.14 -12.00
N SER A 203 18.49 7.69 -10.82
CA SER A 203 17.30 6.85 -10.65
C SER A 203 16.35 7.45 -9.64
N LEU A 204 15.03 7.28 -9.84
CA LEU A 204 14.04 7.65 -8.84
C LEU A 204 13.97 6.55 -7.75
N VAL A 205 14.11 6.94 -6.48
CA VAL A 205 13.95 6.03 -5.34
C VAL A 205 12.62 6.34 -4.66
N ILE A 206 11.72 5.37 -4.64
CA ILE A 206 10.38 5.48 -4.04
C ILE A 206 10.35 4.69 -2.74
N VAL A 207 10.21 5.41 -1.62
CA VAL A 207 9.96 4.83 -0.30
C VAL A 207 8.45 4.76 -0.10
N ASP A 208 7.88 3.56 -0.10
CA ASP A 208 6.45 3.35 0.11
C ASP A 208 6.17 3.19 1.61
N GLU A 209 5.62 4.23 2.22
CA GLU A 209 5.27 4.34 3.63
C GLU A 209 3.75 4.14 3.87
N ALA A 210 3.09 3.26 3.14
CA ALA A 210 1.64 3.04 3.30
C ALA A 210 1.21 2.61 4.72
N TYR A 211 2.12 2.16 5.57
CA TYR A 211 1.85 1.67 6.92
C TYR A 211 2.67 2.39 8.01
N VAL A 212 3.33 3.49 7.70
CA VAL A 212 4.28 4.16 8.60
C VAL A 212 3.66 4.58 9.93
N GLU A 213 2.38 4.96 9.94
CA GLU A 213 1.67 5.38 11.16
C GLU A 213 1.54 4.24 12.20
N PHE A 214 1.62 2.98 11.76
CA PHE A 214 1.61 1.78 12.63
C PHE A 214 3.00 1.38 13.11
N SER A 215 4.05 1.99 12.57
CA SER A 215 5.43 1.67 12.93
C SER A 215 5.81 2.21 14.32
N HIS A 216 6.74 1.51 14.97
CA HIS A 216 7.46 2.03 16.14
C HIS A 216 8.69 2.88 15.75
N ARG A 217 8.99 2.95 14.44
CA ARG A 217 10.10 3.72 13.89
C ARG A 217 9.63 5.06 13.37
N ASP A 218 10.53 6.03 13.37
CA ASP A 218 10.28 7.32 12.73
C ASP A 218 10.09 7.16 11.22
N SER A 219 9.34 8.09 10.62
CA SER A 219 9.20 8.19 9.17
C SER A 219 10.54 8.46 8.48
N LEU A 220 10.67 7.93 7.28
CA LEU A 220 11.81 8.18 6.39
C LEU A 220 11.64 9.48 5.58
N LEU A 221 10.55 10.22 5.79
CA LEU A 221 10.26 11.49 5.13
C LEU A 221 11.43 12.50 5.17
N PRO A 222 12.17 12.69 6.29
CA PRO A 222 13.29 13.62 6.31
C PRO A 222 14.40 13.32 5.30
N LEU A 223 14.46 12.09 4.79
CA LEU A 223 15.48 11.69 3.81
C LEU A 223 15.30 12.34 2.44
N ILE A 224 14.15 12.95 2.14
CA ILE A 224 13.96 13.71 0.89
C ILE A 224 14.83 14.97 0.83
N GLU A 225 15.26 15.50 2.00
CA GLU A 225 16.11 16.69 2.05
C GLU A 225 17.47 16.43 1.39
N GLY A 226 17.82 17.29 0.45
CA GLY A 226 19.07 17.15 -0.32
C GLY A 226 19.09 16.01 -1.34
N ARG A 227 17.97 15.26 -1.51
CA ARG A 227 17.85 14.10 -2.42
C ARG A 227 16.72 14.29 -3.41
N PRO A 228 16.94 15.04 -4.51
CA PRO A 228 15.87 15.39 -5.46
C PRO A 228 15.23 14.18 -6.15
N ASN A 229 15.89 13.03 -6.18
CA ASN A 229 15.40 11.79 -6.77
C ASN A 229 14.75 10.85 -5.73
N MET A 230 14.46 11.31 -4.51
CA MET A 230 13.78 10.52 -3.49
C MET A 230 12.32 10.97 -3.35
N VAL A 231 11.43 10.00 -3.26
CA VAL A 231 9.99 10.17 -3.09
C VAL A 231 9.54 9.33 -1.91
N VAL A 232 8.70 9.89 -1.04
CA VAL A 232 7.96 9.14 -0.02
C VAL A 232 6.50 9.09 -0.42
N SER A 233 5.93 7.89 -0.60
CA SER A 233 4.50 7.70 -0.91
C SER A 233 3.71 7.25 0.31
N ARG A 234 2.47 7.74 0.46
CA ARG A 234 1.56 7.42 1.56
C ARG A 234 0.12 7.26 1.09
N THR A 235 -0.75 6.79 1.97
CA THR A 235 -2.17 6.58 1.68
C THR A 235 -3.04 6.88 2.90
N MET A 236 -4.26 7.38 2.67
CA MET A 236 -5.28 7.48 3.72
C MET A 236 -6.07 6.17 3.90
N SER A 237 -5.80 5.14 3.10
CA SER A 237 -6.55 3.88 3.12
C SER A 237 -6.35 3.05 4.40
N LYS A 238 -5.29 3.31 5.18
CA LYS A 238 -4.89 2.48 6.33
C LYS A 238 -5.11 3.21 7.65
N ALA A 239 -4.19 4.10 8.04
CA ALA A 239 -4.26 4.81 9.31
C ALA A 239 -5.52 5.68 9.47
N PHE A 240 -5.98 6.30 8.40
CA PHE A 240 -7.18 7.15 8.41
C PHE A 240 -8.51 6.39 8.33
N GLY A 241 -8.51 5.06 8.24
CA GLY A 241 -9.73 4.29 8.07
C GLY A 241 -10.52 4.64 6.80
N ALA A 242 -9.86 5.22 5.80
CA ALA A 242 -10.49 5.81 4.63
C ALA A 242 -10.18 5.02 3.33
N ALA A 243 -10.21 3.69 3.40
CA ALA A 243 -9.93 2.83 2.24
C ALA A 243 -10.91 3.10 1.09
N GLY A 244 -12.19 3.33 1.39
CA GLY A 244 -13.24 3.66 0.42
C GLY A 244 -13.10 5.05 -0.21
N LEU A 245 -12.36 5.98 0.41
CA LEU A 245 -12.14 7.32 -0.12
C LEU A 245 -11.24 7.33 -1.35
N ARG A 246 -10.32 6.37 -1.46
CA ARG A 246 -9.34 6.27 -2.53
C ARG A 246 -8.43 7.52 -2.61
N LEU A 247 -7.74 7.88 -1.53
CA LEU A 247 -6.74 8.94 -1.54
C LEU A 247 -5.37 8.42 -1.17
N GLY A 248 -4.37 8.73 -2.00
CA GLY A 248 -2.95 8.56 -1.75
C GLY A 248 -2.20 9.85 -2.09
N TYR A 249 -1.01 9.99 -1.58
CA TYR A 249 -0.18 11.17 -1.81
C TYR A 249 1.30 10.82 -1.72
N LEU A 250 2.13 11.70 -2.24
CA LEU A 250 3.57 11.65 -2.12
C LEU A 250 4.13 12.97 -1.57
N ALA A 251 5.33 12.87 -1.01
CA ALA A 251 6.20 14.01 -0.75
C ALA A 251 7.53 13.80 -1.48
N ALA A 252 8.00 14.84 -2.17
CA ALA A 252 9.22 14.83 -2.96
C ALA A 252 9.76 16.24 -3.21
N HIS A 253 10.89 16.32 -3.91
CA HIS A 253 11.36 17.60 -4.45
C HIS A 253 10.30 18.20 -5.41
N PRO A 254 10.05 19.54 -5.41
CA PRO A 254 9.04 20.17 -6.26
C PRO A 254 9.15 19.80 -7.74
N ALA A 255 10.36 19.64 -8.27
CA ALA A 255 10.57 19.24 -9.66
C ALA A 255 9.99 17.83 -9.99
N VAL A 256 9.92 16.91 -9.01
CA VAL A 256 9.25 15.62 -9.18
C VAL A 256 7.73 15.82 -9.27
N VAL A 257 7.18 16.68 -8.42
CA VAL A 257 5.76 17.04 -8.45
C VAL A 257 5.39 17.68 -9.78
N ASP A 258 6.21 18.60 -10.29
CA ASP A 258 6.02 19.24 -11.60
C ASP A 258 6.09 18.20 -12.74
N ALA A 259 7.03 17.27 -12.67
CA ALA A 259 7.17 16.20 -13.66
C ALA A 259 5.95 15.27 -13.68
N VAL A 260 5.40 14.88 -12.53
CA VAL A 260 4.18 14.07 -12.43
C VAL A 260 2.98 14.78 -13.05
N GLN A 261 2.91 16.09 -12.96
CA GLN A 261 1.83 16.87 -13.57
C GLN A 261 1.82 16.79 -15.11
N LEU A 262 2.93 16.41 -15.75
CA LEU A 262 2.99 16.23 -17.21
C LEU A 262 2.19 15.02 -17.71
N VAL A 263 2.03 14.00 -16.86
CA VAL A 263 1.36 12.72 -17.22
C VAL A 263 -0.02 12.56 -16.57
N ARG A 264 -0.30 13.32 -15.52
CA ARG A 264 -1.59 13.21 -14.83
C ARG A 264 -2.75 13.59 -15.76
N LEU A 265 -3.88 12.91 -15.61
CA LEU A 265 -5.12 13.36 -16.24
C LEU A 265 -5.62 14.62 -15.52
N PRO A 266 -6.09 15.64 -16.25
CA PRO A 266 -6.60 16.86 -15.63
C PRO A 266 -7.83 16.54 -14.78
N TYR A 267 -7.96 17.22 -13.63
CA TYR A 267 -9.12 17.08 -12.72
C TYR A 267 -9.31 15.66 -12.17
N HIS A 268 -8.24 14.88 -12.00
CA HIS A 268 -8.28 13.48 -11.61
C HIS A 268 -8.87 13.24 -10.20
N LEU A 269 -8.73 14.18 -9.25
CA LEU A 269 -9.36 14.11 -7.93
C LEU A 269 -10.69 14.85 -7.91
N SER A 270 -11.78 14.14 -7.61
CA SER A 270 -13.11 14.73 -7.52
C SER A 270 -13.23 15.75 -6.38
N ALA A 271 -14.15 16.69 -6.51
CA ALA A 271 -14.45 17.65 -5.44
C ALA A 271 -14.92 16.94 -4.15
N VAL A 272 -15.63 15.82 -4.27
CA VAL A 272 -16.11 15.02 -3.13
C VAL A 272 -14.92 14.34 -2.42
N THR A 273 -13.98 13.78 -3.18
CA THR A 273 -12.76 13.19 -2.60
C THR A 273 -11.94 14.24 -1.86
N GLN A 274 -11.74 15.41 -2.46
CA GLN A 274 -11.00 16.50 -1.81
C GLN A 274 -11.70 16.96 -0.52
N ALA A 275 -13.01 17.19 -0.56
CA ALA A 275 -13.80 17.60 0.60
C ALA A 275 -13.77 16.58 1.75
N THR A 276 -13.91 15.29 1.43
CA THR A 276 -13.85 14.19 2.41
C THR A 276 -12.48 14.06 3.04
N ALA A 277 -11.43 14.16 2.25
CA ALA A 277 -10.05 14.09 2.75
C ALA A 277 -9.72 15.25 3.69
N LEU A 278 -10.16 16.46 3.37
CA LEU A 278 -10.02 17.63 4.24
C LEU A 278 -10.70 17.43 5.59
N ALA A 279 -11.93 16.88 5.60
CA ALA A 279 -12.63 16.53 6.84
C ALA A 279 -11.84 15.51 7.67
N ALA A 280 -11.27 14.49 7.03
CA ALA A 280 -10.47 13.47 7.72
C ALA A 280 -9.17 14.07 8.32
N LEU A 281 -8.51 15.00 7.63
CA LEU A 281 -7.33 15.70 8.12
C LEU A 281 -7.62 16.58 9.33
N GLU A 282 -8.81 17.19 9.43
CA GLU A 282 -9.27 17.93 10.60
C GLU A 282 -9.40 17.04 11.85
N HIS A 283 -9.59 15.72 11.67
CA HIS A 283 -9.79 14.73 12.75
C HIS A 283 -8.60 13.78 12.92
N THR A 284 -7.43 14.17 12.45
CA THR A 284 -6.20 13.33 12.45
C THR A 284 -5.92 12.71 13.83
N ASP A 285 -5.99 13.49 14.91
CA ASP A 285 -5.62 13.01 16.24
C ASP A 285 -6.55 11.90 16.75
N THR A 286 -7.83 11.99 16.45
CA THR A 286 -8.81 10.93 16.77
C THR A 286 -8.51 9.66 15.98
N LEU A 287 -8.26 9.79 14.68
CA LEU A 287 -7.97 8.64 13.80
C LEU A 287 -6.64 7.96 14.15
N LEU A 288 -5.61 8.74 14.49
CA LEU A 288 -4.34 8.20 14.99
C LEU A 288 -4.49 7.54 16.37
N GLY A 289 -5.47 7.94 17.18
CA GLY A 289 -5.82 7.24 18.42
C GLY A 289 -6.28 5.79 18.16
N TYR A 290 -7.00 5.51 17.07
CA TYR A 290 -7.31 4.13 16.63
C TYR A 290 -6.08 3.37 16.16
N VAL A 291 -5.13 4.05 15.54
CA VAL A 291 -3.86 3.42 15.15
C VAL A 291 -3.11 2.88 16.36
N GLU A 292 -3.07 3.63 17.47
CA GLU A 292 -2.42 3.16 18.71
C GLU A 292 -3.12 1.92 19.31
N GLN A 293 -4.45 1.84 19.21
CA GLN A 293 -5.19 0.65 19.62
C GLN A 293 -4.85 -0.55 18.73
N LEU A 294 -4.76 -0.36 17.40
CA LEU A 294 -4.40 -1.41 16.47
C LEU A 294 -2.94 -1.87 16.64
N LYS A 295 -2.03 -0.98 16.99
CA LYS A 295 -0.65 -1.35 17.35
C LYS A 295 -0.63 -2.26 18.59
N ALA A 296 -1.37 -1.91 19.63
CA ALA A 296 -1.47 -2.74 20.84
C ALA A 296 -2.07 -4.12 20.53
N GLU A 297 -3.11 -4.19 19.71
CA GLU A 297 -3.74 -5.44 19.28
C GLU A 297 -2.81 -6.28 18.39
N ARG A 298 -2.08 -5.66 17.46
CA ARG A 298 -1.04 -6.36 16.68
C ARG A 298 0.01 -6.97 17.60
N ASP A 299 0.52 -6.22 18.57
CA ASP A 299 1.56 -6.69 19.50
C ASP A 299 1.02 -7.82 20.37
N ARG A 300 -0.25 -7.77 20.80
CA ARG A 300 -0.93 -8.88 21.48
C ARG A 300 -0.98 -10.13 20.61
N LEU A 301 -1.40 -10.00 19.35
CA LEU A 301 -1.45 -11.13 18.40
C LEU A 301 -0.06 -11.77 18.20
N VAL A 302 1.01 -10.98 18.14
CA VAL A 302 2.39 -11.50 18.04
C VAL A 302 2.72 -12.40 19.23
N VAL A 303 2.41 -11.94 20.46
CA VAL A 303 2.66 -12.71 21.69
C VAL A 303 1.85 -14.01 21.71
N GLU A 304 0.55 -13.93 21.42
CA GLU A 304 -0.35 -15.10 21.44
C GLU A 304 0.03 -16.14 20.38
N LEU A 305 0.33 -15.72 19.15
CA LEU A 305 0.74 -16.61 18.07
C LEU A 305 2.07 -17.32 18.39
N ARG A 306 3.03 -16.61 18.97
CA ARG A 306 4.30 -17.20 19.44
C ARG A 306 4.07 -18.20 20.58
N ALA A 307 3.19 -17.89 21.51
CA ALA A 307 2.82 -18.81 22.59
C ALA A 307 2.15 -20.11 22.06
N LEU A 308 1.44 -20.02 20.93
CA LEU A 308 0.88 -21.18 20.22
C LEU A 308 1.93 -21.94 19.38
N GLY A 309 3.18 -21.48 19.34
CA GLY A 309 4.28 -22.12 18.61
C GLY A 309 4.32 -21.81 17.12
N TYR A 310 3.66 -20.74 16.66
CA TYR A 310 3.83 -20.25 15.29
C TYR A 310 5.08 -19.37 15.19
N GLU A 311 5.76 -19.45 14.05
CA GLU A 311 6.75 -18.44 13.68
C GLU A 311 6.02 -17.17 13.27
N VAL A 312 6.45 -16.04 13.81
CA VAL A 312 5.86 -14.73 13.56
C VAL A 312 6.95 -13.76 13.13
N THR A 313 6.77 -13.15 11.95
CA THR A 313 7.66 -12.10 11.47
C THR A 313 7.46 -10.83 12.30
N GLU A 314 8.53 -10.13 12.64
CA GLU A 314 8.45 -8.81 13.28
C GLU A 314 7.69 -7.83 12.37
N SER A 315 6.72 -7.12 12.93
CA SER A 315 5.87 -6.25 12.14
C SER A 315 5.76 -4.85 12.71
N ASP A 316 5.99 -3.89 11.86
CA ASP A 316 5.74 -2.45 12.04
C ASP A 316 4.48 -1.97 11.27
N ALA A 317 3.67 -2.90 10.71
CA ALA A 317 2.43 -2.62 9.99
C ALA A 317 1.18 -2.90 10.83
N ASN A 318 -0.02 -2.73 10.26
CA ASN A 318 -1.28 -3.14 10.91
C ASN A 318 -1.64 -4.61 10.66
N PHE A 319 -0.69 -5.45 10.35
CA PHE A 319 -0.87 -6.89 10.09
C PHE A 319 0.36 -7.68 10.51
N ILE A 320 0.21 -8.98 10.59
CA ILE A 320 1.26 -9.91 10.96
C ILE A 320 1.37 -10.99 9.90
N GLN A 321 2.59 -11.34 9.51
CA GLN A 321 2.87 -12.56 8.77
C GLN A 321 3.27 -13.66 9.74
N PHE A 322 2.59 -14.81 9.67
CA PHE A 322 2.81 -15.93 10.60
C PHE A 322 2.72 -17.26 9.87
N GLY A 323 3.21 -18.32 10.52
CA GLY A 323 3.09 -19.68 10.00
C GLY A 323 4.29 -20.54 10.33
N LYS A 324 4.86 -21.10 9.33
CA LYS A 324 5.62 -22.29 9.02
C LYS A 324 4.68 -23.47 8.84
N PHE A 325 3.61 -23.22 8.05
CA PHE A 325 2.68 -24.28 7.65
C PHE A 325 3.34 -25.15 6.58
N GLU A 326 3.10 -26.44 6.63
CA GLU A 326 3.47 -27.38 5.56
C GLU A 326 2.67 -27.04 4.28
N ASP A 327 1.37 -26.78 4.44
CA ASP A 327 0.47 -26.28 3.42
C ASP A 327 -0.31 -25.06 3.95
N ALA A 328 0.11 -23.86 3.50
CA ALA A 328 -0.50 -22.62 3.92
C ALA A 328 -1.94 -22.47 3.38
N HIS A 329 -2.23 -23.00 2.18
CA HIS A 329 -3.57 -22.92 1.61
C HIS A 329 -4.57 -23.78 2.39
N THR A 330 -4.19 -25.00 2.76
CA THR A 330 -5.02 -25.86 3.63
C THR A 330 -5.24 -25.20 5.00
N ALA A 331 -4.20 -24.56 5.59
CA ALA A 331 -4.36 -23.83 6.84
C ALA A 331 -5.30 -22.63 6.69
N TRP A 332 -5.19 -21.89 5.60
CA TRP A 332 -6.09 -20.79 5.25
C TRP A 332 -7.55 -21.25 5.15
N GLN A 333 -7.81 -22.36 4.44
CA GLN A 333 -9.16 -22.91 4.30
C GLN A 333 -9.76 -23.29 5.65
N LYS A 334 -8.99 -23.93 6.53
CA LYS A 334 -9.45 -24.34 7.87
C LYS A 334 -9.77 -23.13 8.77
N ILE A 335 -9.02 -22.03 8.65
CA ILE A 335 -9.32 -20.78 9.35
C ILE A 335 -10.60 -20.15 8.78
N LEU A 336 -10.76 -20.16 7.45
CA LEU A 336 -11.96 -19.69 6.77
C LEU A 336 -13.21 -20.49 7.21
N ASP A 337 -13.12 -21.81 7.34
CA ASP A 337 -14.20 -22.69 7.78
C ASP A 337 -14.67 -22.36 9.22
N GLN A 338 -13.84 -21.67 10.01
CA GLN A 338 -14.20 -21.10 11.31
C GLN A 338 -14.81 -19.68 11.21
N GLY A 339 -15.09 -19.20 10.00
CA GLY A 339 -15.68 -17.87 9.76
C GLY A 339 -14.70 -16.71 9.83
N VAL A 340 -13.40 -16.95 9.74
CA VAL A 340 -12.35 -15.93 9.77
C VAL A 340 -11.59 -15.90 8.45
N LEU A 341 -11.63 -14.80 7.75
CA LEU A 341 -10.92 -14.60 6.49
C LEU A 341 -9.57 -13.92 6.74
N VAL A 342 -8.48 -14.67 6.60
CA VAL A 342 -7.10 -14.15 6.56
C VAL A 342 -6.57 -14.15 5.12
N ARG A 343 -5.35 -13.72 4.90
CA ARG A 343 -4.75 -13.65 3.56
C ARG A 343 -3.73 -14.77 3.34
N ASP A 344 -4.00 -15.63 2.36
CA ASP A 344 -2.97 -16.38 1.66
C ASP A 344 -2.39 -15.46 0.56
N ASN A 345 -1.13 -15.09 0.70
CA ASN A 345 -0.43 -14.15 -0.18
C ASN A 345 0.64 -14.82 -1.04
N GLY A 346 0.69 -16.16 -1.04
CA GLY A 346 1.61 -16.95 -1.83
C GLY A 346 3.05 -16.98 -1.29
N VAL A 347 3.32 -16.45 -0.10
CA VAL A 347 4.62 -16.64 0.57
C VAL A 347 4.66 -18.06 1.15
N PRO A 348 5.62 -18.90 0.74
CA PRO A 348 5.63 -20.30 1.13
C PRO A 348 5.53 -20.51 2.63
N GLY A 349 4.58 -21.35 3.06
CA GLY A 349 4.35 -21.69 4.47
C GLY A 349 3.85 -20.52 5.33
N ARG A 350 3.41 -19.42 4.78
CA ARG A 350 3.00 -18.22 5.53
C ARG A 350 1.60 -17.75 5.17
N LEU A 351 0.90 -17.23 6.18
CA LEU A 351 -0.34 -16.47 6.03
C LEU A 351 -0.16 -15.07 6.62
N ARG A 352 -1.00 -14.13 6.23
CA ARG A 352 -1.02 -12.78 6.78
C ARG A 352 -2.39 -12.50 7.41
N VAL A 353 -2.40 -12.00 8.63
CA VAL A 353 -3.59 -11.55 9.35
C VAL A 353 -3.50 -10.06 9.65
N THR A 354 -4.55 -9.32 9.37
CA THR A 354 -4.70 -7.91 9.79
C THR A 354 -5.04 -7.86 11.28
N ALA A 355 -4.50 -6.89 12.01
CA ALA A 355 -4.96 -6.60 13.36
C ALA A 355 -6.36 -5.96 13.30
N GLY A 356 -7.34 -6.66 13.82
CA GLY A 356 -8.72 -6.25 13.92
C GLY A 356 -9.05 -5.61 15.28
N THR A 357 -10.33 -5.49 15.57
CA THR A 357 -10.84 -5.19 16.92
C THR A 357 -10.48 -6.33 17.89
N PRO A 358 -10.50 -6.11 19.23
CA PRO A 358 -10.26 -7.18 20.18
C PRO A 358 -11.12 -8.42 19.94
N ALA A 359 -12.41 -8.25 19.61
CA ALA A 359 -13.32 -9.36 19.35
C ALA A 359 -12.97 -10.15 18.08
N GLU A 360 -12.61 -9.45 17.00
CA GLU A 360 -12.17 -10.10 15.75
C GLU A 360 -10.85 -10.86 15.95
N ASN A 361 -9.92 -10.28 16.70
CA ASN A 361 -8.65 -10.90 17.03
C ASN A 361 -8.83 -12.13 17.93
N ASP A 362 -9.77 -12.10 18.88
CA ASP A 362 -10.10 -13.24 19.72
C ASP A 362 -10.68 -14.40 18.88
N ALA A 363 -11.60 -14.11 17.96
CA ALA A 363 -12.14 -15.10 17.03
C ALA A 363 -11.03 -15.72 16.14
N PHE A 364 -10.10 -14.90 15.63
CA PHE A 364 -8.95 -15.39 14.91
C PHE A 364 -8.07 -16.30 15.77
N LEU A 365 -7.76 -15.91 17.01
CA LEU A 365 -6.95 -16.71 17.92
C LEU A 365 -7.63 -18.04 18.27
N GLU A 366 -8.95 -18.07 18.39
CA GLU A 366 -9.72 -19.31 18.57
C GLU A 366 -9.57 -20.24 17.35
N ALA A 367 -9.71 -19.70 16.14
CA ALA A 367 -9.55 -20.47 14.90
C ALA A 367 -8.15 -21.09 14.77
N VAL A 368 -7.09 -20.34 15.05
CA VAL A 368 -5.72 -20.91 14.98
C VAL A 368 -5.40 -21.87 16.12
N ARG A 369 -6.03 -21.74 17.30
CA ARG A 369 -5.94 -22.73 18.39
C ARG A 369 -6.61 -24.05 18.00
N ALA A 370 -7.76 -24.00 17.32
CA ALA A 370 -8.44 -25.18 16.80
C ALA A 370 -7.57 -25.89 15.75
N LEU A 371 -7.02 -25.12 14.80
CA LEU A 371 -6.08 -25.65 13.80
C LEU A 371 -4.89 -26.38 14.44
N LYS A 372 -4.32 -25.84 15.52
CA LYS A 372 -3.17 -26.44 16.20
C LYS A 372 -3.52 -27.75 16.89
N LYS A 373 -4.71 -27.88 17.47
CA LYS A 373 -5.18 -29.13 18.11
C LYS A 373 -5.33 -30.25 17.09
N GLU A 374 -5.83 -29.95 15.89
CA GLU A 374 -5.98 -30.93 14.81
C GLU A 374 -4.63 -31.45 14.29
N GLN A 375 -3.56 -30.62 14.33
CA GLN A 375 -2.23 -31.05 13.92
C GLN A 375 -1.54 -32.01 14.92
N HIS A 376 -2.05 -32.08 16.14
CA HIS A 376 -1.51 -32.92 17.20
C HIS A 376 -2.41 -34.11 17.55
N ALA A 377 -3.58 -34.25 16.91
CA ALA A 377 -4.50 -35.37 17.05
C ALA A 377 -4.25 -36.41 15.94
#